data_b96642af177c30adbdaf3bc7c69eba1c
#
_entry.id   b96642af177c30adbdaf3bc7c69eba1c
#
_cell.length_a   1.000
_cell.length_b   1.000
_cell.length_c   1.000
_cell.angle_alpha   90.00
_cell.angle_beta   90.00
_cell.angle_gamma   90.00
#
_symmetry.space_group_name_H-M   'P 1'
#
loop_
_entity.id
_entity.type
_entity.pdbx_description
1 polymer ?
#
loop_
_entity_poly.entity_id
_entity_poly.type
_entity_poly.pdbx_seq_one_letter_code
_entity_poly.pdbx_strand_id
1 'polypeptide(L)'
;MDKLKIGISIGDVNGIGLEIIIKTLADSKIFDYCTPIVYGHTKVASFYRRATEVNELNFNVITEASQALPKRANMINCWNEDVKIEPGVFNKEVGKYAFLSLERATNDLLAGHIDALVTAPINKDTIQSEEFHFPGHTEYLQFRGDAGDSLMFLVSDTLRVGVVTGHIPIAKVAESITTEKILSKLRLMDASLRTDFWIRKPRIAVLGLNPHASDNGLIGNEEADIITPAIEEARANDILAMGPYAADGFFANGTYLQFDAVLAMYHDQGLIPFKQIAFESGVNFTAGLNFVRTSPDHGTAYDIAGKNLASEVSFREAIFTAIHIVKRRRETLELEENPLTITKLSRDRD
;
A
#
# COMPACT_ATOMS: atom_id res chain seq x y z
N MET A 1 -7.06 1.39 25.48
CA MET A 1 -7.56 1.38 24.10
C MET A 1 -7.60 -0.05 23.62
N ASP A 2 -8.69 -0.47 23.01
CA ASP A 2 -8.76 -1.78 22.37
C ASP A 2 -7.73 -1.87 21.25
N LYS A 3 -7.16 -3.06 21.05
CA LYS A 3 -6.18 -3.29 19.98
C LYS A 3 -6.87 -3.17 18.63
N LEU A 4 -6.18 -2.53 17.67
CA LEU A 4 -6.68 -2.41 16.31
C LEU A 4 -6.94 -3.80 15.70
N LYS A 5 -8.07 -3.96 15.04
CA LYS A 5 -8.42 -5.15 14.27
C LYS A 5 -7.91 -4.99 12.84
N ILE A 6 -6.95 -5.82 12.46
CA ILE A 6 -6.36 -5.80 11.13
C ILE A 6 -6.93 -6.96 10.32
N GLY A 7 -7.73 -6.64 9.31
CA GLY A 7 -8.21 -7.62 8.34
C GLY A 7 -7.11 -8.00 7.36
N ILE A 8 -7.03 -9.28 7.03
CA ILE A 8 -6.02 -9.84 6.13
C ILE A 8 -6.71 -10.69 5.08
N SER A 9 -6.68 -10.29 3.81
CA SER A 9 -7.12 -11.14 2.70
C SER A 9 -5.99 -12.05 2.24
N ILE A 10 -6.30 -13.32 1.94
CA ILE A 10 -5.27 -14.35 1.69
C ILE A 10 -4.64 -14.32 0.30
N GLY A 11 -5.22 -13.56 -0.65
CA GLY A 11 -4.75 -13.53 -2.02
C GLY A 11 -4.97 -14.85 -2.77
N ASP A 12 -4.09 -15.13 -3.72
CA ASP A 12 -4.16 -16.35 -4.53
C ASP A 12 -3.84 -17.59 -3.69
N VAL A 13 -4.74 -18.57 -3.68
CA VAL A 13 -4.60 -19.79 -2.85
C VAL A 13 -3.46 -20.71 -3.31
N ASN A 14 -2.97 -20.56 -4.53
CA ASN A 14 -1.83 -21.31 -5.06
C ASN A 14 -0.51 -20.51 -5.01
N GLY A 15 -0.55 -19.26 -4.58
CA GLY A 15 0.61 -18.39 -4.40
C GLY A 15 1.20 -18.47 -2.99
N ILE A 16 2.11 -17.55 -2.68
CA ILE A 16 2.79 -17.46 -1.38
C ILE A 16 1.96 -16.77 -0.29
N GLY A 17 0.75 -16.24 -0.61
CA GLY A 17 -0.03 -15.41 0.30
C GLY A 17 -0.23 -16.02 1.69
N LEU A 18 -0.76 -17.23 1.79
CA LEU A 18 -0.94 -17.91 3.07
C LEU A 18 0.36 -18.35 3.73
N GLU A 19 1.41 -18.64 2.98
CA GLU A 19 2.74 -18.94 3.52
C GLU A 19 3.28 -17.75 4.32
N ILE A 20 3.29 -16.55 3.74
CA ILE A 20 3.79 -15.34 4.41
C ILE A 20 2.88 -14.91 5.58
N ILE A 21 1.56 -15.08 5.47
CA ILE A 21 0.61 -14.81 6.56
C ILE A 21 0.90 -15.72 7.75
N ILE A 22 1.06 -17.02 7.53
CA ILE A 22 1.32 -18.00 8.58
C ILE A 22 2.64 -17.72 9.26
N LYS A 23 3.72 -17.48 8.49
CA LYS A 23 5.03 -17.11 9.05
C LYS A 23 4.97 -15.83 9.89
N THR A 24 4.26 -14.81 9.41
CA THR A 24 4.08 -13.55 10.16
C THR A 24 3.35 -13.77 11.48
N LEU A 25 2.26 -14.56 11.46
CA LEU A 25 1.43 -14.80 12.65
C LEU A 25 2.01 -15.86 13.58
N ALA A 26 3.05 -16.59 13.18
CA ALA A 26 3.81 -17.50 14.04
C ALA A 26 4.61 -16.73 15.12
N ASP A 27 5.04 -15.50 14.84
CA ASP A 27 5.60 -14.63 15.89
C ASP A 27 4.47 -14.04 16.74
N SER A 28 4.29 -14.61 17.93
CA SER A 28 3.24 -14.18 18.87
C SER A 28 3.33 -12.71 19.30
N LYS A 29 4.47 -12.05 19.14
CA LYS A 29 4.64 -10.62 19.42
C LYS A 29 3.74 -9.74 18.58
N ILE A 30 3.36 -10.17 17.36
CA ILE A 30 2.42 -9.42 16.51
C ILE A 30 1.09 -9.16 17.22
N PHE A 31 0.66 -10.09 18.09
CA PHE A 31 -0.58 -9.97 18.85
C PHE A 31 -0.50 -8.92 19.97
N ASP A 32 0.67 -8.40 20.29
CA ASP A 32 0.81 -7.26 21.21
C ASP A 32 0.43 -5.93 20.54
N TYR A 33 0.50 -5.85 19.22
CA TYR A 33 0.25 -4.65 18.42
C TYR A 33 -1.15 -4.59 17.83
N CYS A 34 -1.74 -5.73 17.44
CA CYS A 34 -3.05 -5.80 16.80
C CYS A 34 -3.81 -7.09 17.10
N THR A 35 -5.06 -7.13 16.65
CA THR A 35 -5.89 -8.33 16.58
C THR A 35 -6.08 -8.70 15.11
N PRO A 36 -5.29 -9.63 14.56
CA PRO A 36 -5.40 -10.02 13.16
C PRO A 36 -6.64 -10.90 12.92
N ILE A 37 -7.32 -10.64 11.80
CA ILE A 37 -8.47 -11.42 11.32
C ILE A 37 -8.19 -11.81 9.86
N VAL A 38 -7.91 -13.08 9.63
CA VAL A 38 -7.63 -13.64 8.31
C VAL A 38 -8.95 -14.05 7.65
N TYR A 39 -9.19 -13.50 6.48
CA TYR A 39 -10.34 -13.83 5.63
C TYR A 39 -9.91 -14.92 4.64
N GLY A 40 -10.34 -16.16 4.85
CA GLY A 40 -9.87 -17.28 4.05
C GLY A 40 -10.65 -18.55 4.33
N HIS A 41 -9.95 -19.66 4.47
CA HIS A 41 -10.57 -20.93 4.84
C HIS A 41 -9.59 -21.80 5.63
N THR A 42 -10.08 -22.39 6.73
CA THR A 42 -9.26 -23.18 7.67
C THR A 42 -8.57 -24.39 7.04
N LYS A 43 -9.20 -25.05 6.07
CA LYS A 43 -8.58 -26.20 5.36
C LYS A 43 -7.38 -25.73 4.53
N VAL A 44 -7.49 -24.58 3.84
CA VAL A 44 -6.40 -24.00 3.05
C VAL A 44 -5.26 -23.56 3.97
N ALA A 45 -5.57 -22.89 5.08
CA ALA A 45 -4.59 -22.50 6.08
C ALA A 45 -3.88 -23.72 6.71
N SER A 46 -4.61 -24.80 6.97
CA SER A 46 -4.04 -26.04 7.51
C SER A 46 -3.09 -26.73 6.54
N PHE A 47 -3.33 -26.61 5.23
CA PHE A 47 -2.41 -27.10 4.21
C PHE A 47 -1.08 -26.32 4.26
N TYR A 48 -1.13 -24.97 4.20
CA TYR A 48 0.06 -24.13 4.20
C TYR A 48 0.80 -24.16 5.55
N ARG A 49 0.10 -24.30 6.67
CA ARG A 49 0.74 -24.50 7.99
C ARG A 49 1.64 -25.72 8.01
N ARG A 50 1.22 -26.82 7.38
CA ARG A 50 2.06 -28.03 7.24
C ARG A 50 3.22 -27.81 6.29
N ALA A 51 2.99 -27.12 5.17
CA ALA A 51 4.03 -26.81 4.19
C ALA A 51 5.11 -25.86 4.73
N THR A 52 4.75 -24.98 5.66
CA THR A 52 5.69 -24.04 6.33
C THR A 52 6.29 -24.59 7.62
N GLU A 53 5.93 -25.81 8.02
CA GLU A 53 6.37 -26.43 9.28
C GLU A 53 6.03 -25.63 10.55
N VAL A 54 5.10 -24.67 10.46
CA VAL A 54 4.61 -23.89 11.58
C VAL A 54 3.49 -24.63 12.29
N ASN A 55 3.83 -25.47 13.25
CA ASN A 55 2.87 -26.34 13.92
C ASN A 55 2.11 -25.67 15.07
N GLU A 56 2.67 -24.62 15.67
CA GLU A 56 2.12 -24.00 16.88
C GLU A 56 1.02 -22.96 16.60
N LEU A 57 0.93 -22.44 15.38
CA LEU A 57 -0.11 -21.48 15.02
C LEU A 57 -1.47 -22.14 14.87
N ASN A 58 -2.40 -21.79 15.75
CA ASN A 58 -3.79 -22.21 15.66
C ASN A 58 -4.70 -21.00 15.44
N PHE A 59 -5.57 -21.09 14.43
CA PHE A 59 -6.57 -20.08 14.18
C PHE A 59 -7.81 -20.25 15.07
N ASN A 60 -8.24 -19.19 15.71
CA ASN A 60 -9.54 -19.10 16.34
C ASN A 60 -10.58 -18.83 15.24
N VAL A 61 -11.42 -19.82 14.95
CA VAL A 61 -12.43 -19.73 13.89
C VAL A 61 -13.63 -18.95 14.39
N ILE A 62 -13.99 -17.90 13.67
CA ILE A 62 -15.10 -17.02 13.98
C ILE A 62 -15.97 -16.81 12.73
N THR A 63 -17.19 -16.35 12.91
CA THR A 63 -18.13 -16.06 11.82
C THR A 63 -18.21 -14.55 11.51
N GLU A 64 -17.90 -13.71 12.50
CA GLU A 64 -17.96 -12.26 12.43
C GLU A 64 -16.72 -11.62 13.08
N ALA A 65 -16.28 -10.47 12.58
CA ALA A 65 -15.13 -9.74 13.10
C ALA A 65 -15.33 -9.24 14.55
N SER A 66 -16.59 -9.10 15.01
CA SER A 66 -16.94 -8.76 16.41
C SER A 66 -16.50 -9.83 17.42
N GLN A 67 -16.42 -11.10 16.98
CA GLN A 67 -16.04 -12.25 17.81
C GLN A 67 -14.52 -12.44 17.92
N ALA A 68 -13.72 -11.57 17.27
CA ALA A 68 -12.28 -11.71 17.26
C ALA A 68 -11.69 -11.63 18.66
N LEU A 69 -10.91 -12.64 19.03
CA LEU A 69 -10.21 -12.69 20.31
C LEU A 69 -8.86 -11.98 20.20
N PRO A 70 -8.56 -11.04 21.12
CA PRO A 70 -7.24 -10.45 21.22
C PRO A 70 -6.19 -11.50 21.56
N LYS A 71 -4.94 -11.26 21.17
CA LYS A 71 -3.80 -12.16 21.39
C LYS A 71 -3.93 -13.54 20.70
N ARG A 72 -4.75 -13.63 19.67
CA ARG A 72 -4.92 -14.82 18.83
C ARG A 72 -4.99 -14.46 17.36
N ALA A 73 -4.55 -15.37 16.50
CA ALA A 73 -4.87 -15.33 15.08
C ALA A 73 -6.33 -15.75 14.91
N ASN A 74 -7.18 -14.87 14.40
CA ASN A 74 -8.58 -15.18 14.11
C ASN A 74 -8.75 -15.47 12.62
N MET A 75 -9.74 -16.31 12.27
CA MET A 75 -10.04 -16.64 10.88
C MET A 75 -11.54 -16.69 10.63
N ILE A 76 -11.97 -16.03 9.56
CA ILE A 76 -13.32 -16.12 9.01
C ILE A 76 -13.26 -17.00 7.76
N ASN A 77 -14.05 -18.09 7.73
CA ASN A 77 -14.22 -18.89 6.53
C ASN A 77 -15.12 -18.13 5.54
N CYS A 78 -14.58 -17.79 4.36
CA CYS A 78 -15.28 -17.02 3.33
C CYS A 78 -16.06 -17.89 2.33
N TRP A 79 -15.91 -19.21 2.38
CA TRP A 79 -16.63 -20.19 1.56
C TRP A 79 -16.77 -21.52 2.30
N ASN A 80 -17.57 -22.45 1.77
CA ASN A 80 -17.84 -23.75 2.39
C ASN A 80 -17.29 -24.94 1.60
N GLU A 81 -17.06 -24.79 0.28
CA GLU A 81 -16.60 -25.88 -0.57
C GLU A 81 -15.12 -26.20 -0.36
N ASP A 82 -14.75 -27.42 -0.74
CA ASP A 82 -13.35 -27.85 -0.74
C ASP A 82 -12.61 -27.27 -1.94
N VAL A 83 -11.38 -26.80 -1.70
CA VAL A 83 -10.50 -26.19 -2.70
C VAL A 83 -9.35 -27.14 -2.98
N LYS A 84 -9.11 -27.46 -4.26
CA LYS A 84 -7.89 -28.15 -4.67
C LYS A 84 -6.73 -27.15 -4.67
N ILE A 85 -5.80 -27.35 -3.74
CA ILE A 85 -4.62 -26.51 -3.59
C ILE A 85 -3.46 -27.13 -4.35
N GLU A 86 -2.90 -26.38 -5.29
CA GLU A 86 -1.76 -26.77 -6.11
C GLU A 86 -0.73 -25.64 -6.14
N PRO A 87 0.14 -25.54 -5.10
CA PRO A 87 1.07 -24.43 -4.98
C PRO A 87 1.93 -24.24 -6.24
N GLY A 88 2.05 -23.00 -6.72
CA GLY A 88 2.81 -22.68 -7.91
C GLY A 88 2.11 -22.96 -9.24
N VAL A 89 0.88 -23.46 -9.21
CA VAL A 89 0.11 -23.77 -10.41
C VAL A 89 -0.89 -22.65 -10.72
N PHE A 90 -0.78 -22.09 -11.92
CA PHE A 90 -1.77 -21.16 -12.46
C PHE A 90 -3.09 -21.92 -12.70
N ASN A 91 -4.15 -21.50 -12.01
CA ASN A 91 -5.47 -22.10 -12.18
C ASN A 91 -6.56 -21.03 -12.02
N LYS A 92 -7.36 -20.81 -13.08
CA LYS A 92 -8.45 -19.82 -13.07
C LYS A 92 -9.60 -20.19 -12.12
N GLU A 93 -9.84 -21.47 -11.90
CA GLU A 93 -10.94 -21.94 -11.05
C GLU A 93 -10.77 -21.53 -9.58
N VAL A 94 -9.51 -21.33 -9.14
CA VAL A 94 -9.22 -20.95 -7.75
C VAL A 94 -9.19 -19.43 -7.53
N GLY A 95 -9.18 -18.63 -8.58
CA GLY A 95 -9.17 -17.17 -8.48
C GLY A 95 -10.37 -16.58 -7.74
N LYS A 96 -11.54 -17.23 -7.84
CA LYS A 96 -12.75 -16.85 -7.10
C LYS A 96 -12.53 -16.81 -5.57
N TYR A 97 -11.66 -17.64 -5.01
CA TYR A 97 -11.40 -17.67 -3.57
C TYR A 97 -10.58 -16.45 -3.11
N ALA A 98 -9.70 -15.94 -3.97
CA ALA A 98 -9.01 -14.68 -3.73
C ALA A 98 -10.01 -13.53 -3.69
N PHE A 99 -10.98 -13.51 -4.61
CA PHE A 99 -12.05 -12.51 -4.63
C PHE A 99 -12.96 -12.62 -3.40
N LEU A 100 -13.47 -13.81 -3.05
CA LEU A 100 -14.33 -14.01 -1.88
C LEU A 100 -13.65 -13.54 -0.58
N SER A 101 -12.36 -13.82 -0.45
CA SER A 101 -11.55 -13.34 0.67
C SER A 101 -11.48 -11.81 0.72
N LEU A 102 -11.14 -11.19 -0.42
CA LEU A 102 -11.04 -9.74 -0.56
C LEU A 102 -12.38 -9.05 -0.32
N GLU A 103 -13.45 -9.56 -0.94
CA GLU A 103 -14.79 -9.00 -0.84
C GLU A 103 -15.31 -9.01 0.59
N ARG A 104 -15.18 -10.14 1.30
CA ARG A 104 -15.59 -10.24 2.69
C ARG A 104 -14.81 -9.29 3.60
N ALA A 105 -13.48 -9.22 3.42
CA ALA A 105 -12.64 -8.30 4.18
C ALA A 105 -12.98 -6.82 3.89
N THR A 106 -13.26 -6.49 2.63
CA THR A 106 -13.66 -5.14 2.22
C THR A 106 -15.02 -4.74 2.82
N ASN A 107 -15.98 -5.66 2.85
CA ASN A 107 -17.28 -5.42 3.48
C ASN A 107 -17.13 -5.11 4.97
N ASP A 108 -16.34 -5.89 5.71
CA ASP A 108 -16.08 -5.65 7.12
C ASP A 108 -15.30 -4.35 7.37
N LEU A 109 -14.40 -3.96 6.44
CA LEU A 109 -13.68 -2.69 6.48
C LEU A 109 -14.62 -1.49 6.32
N LEU A 110 -15.46 -1.51 5.30
CA LEU A 110 -16.42 -0.44 5.02
C LEU A 110 -17.50 -0.31 6.11
N ALA A 111 -17.86 -1.42 6.75
CA ALA A 111 -18.76 -1.44 7.91
C ALA A 111 -18.08 -1.01 9.22
N GLY A 112 -16.78 -0.76 9.24
CA GLY A 112 -16.02 -0.39 10.45
C GLY A 112 -15.81 -1.54 11.44
N HIS A 113 -15.98 -2.79 11.01
CA HIS A 113 -15.74 -3.97 11.85
C HIS A 113 -14.26 -4.29 11.98
N ILE A 114 -13.44 -3.84 11.04
CA ILE A 114 -11.97 -3.84 11.07
C ILE A 114 -11.43 -2.44 10.81
N ASP A 115 -10.23 -2.14 11.33
CA ASP A 115 -9.64 -0.81 11.29
C ASP A 115 -8.77 -0.56 10.05
N ALA A 116 -8.21 -1.62 9.48
CA ALA A 116 -7.42 -1.58 8.24
C ALA A 116 -7.44 -2.93 7.54
N LEU A 117 -7.11 -2.92 6.25
CA LEU A 117 -6.98 -4.10 5.41
C LEU A 117 -5.54 -4.27 4.92
N VAL A 118 -4.97 -5.45 5.15
CA VAL A 118 -3.70 -5.89 4.55
C VAL A 118 -4.01 -6.98 3.53
N THR A 119 -3.62 -6.76 2.27
CA THR A 119 -3.94 -7.70 1.19
C THR A 119 -2.71 -8.53 0.81
N ALA A 120 -2.82 -9.86 0.87
CA ALA A 120 -1.81 -10.74 0.27
C ALA A 120 -1.92 -10.72 -1.27
N PRO A 121 -0.87 -11.11 -1.99
CA PRO A 121 -0.80 -11.00 -3.44
C PRO A 121 -1.88 -11.82 -4.18
N ILE A 122 -2.46 -11.23 -5.23
CA ILE A 122 -3.37 -11.90 -6.16
C ILE A 122 -2.70 -12.10 -7.52
N ASN A 123 -3.13 -13.11 -8.23
CA ASN A 123 -2.89 -13.19 -9.67
C ASN A 123 -3.99 -12.43 -10.41
N LYS A 124 -3.59 -11.40 -11.16
CA LYS A 124 -4.53 -10.48 -11.83
C LYS A 124 -5.35 -11.14 -12.94
N ASP A 125 -4.91 -12.27 -13.44
CA ASP A 125 -5.56 -13.04 -14.49
C ASP A 125 -6.58 -14.03 -13.90
N THR A 126 -6.19 -14.74 -12.82
CA THR A 126 -7.05 -15.76 -12.22
C THR A 126 -8.22 -15.16 -11.46
N ILE A 127 -8.08 -13.97 -10.88
CA ILE A 127 -9.14 -13.30 -10.10
C ILE A 127 -10.25 -12.72 -10.99
N GLN A 128 -9.99 -12.48 -12.29
CA GLN A 128 -11.00 -11.94 -13.20
C GLN A 128 -12.25 -12.84 -13.27
N SER A 129 -13.41 -12.22 -13.10
CA SER A 129 -14.71 -12.90 -13.08
C SER A 129 -15.80 -11.88 -13.48
N GLU A 130 -17.05 -12.33 -13.54
CA GLU A 130 -18.20 -11.42 -13.73
C GLU A 130 -18.34 -10.39 -12.59
N GLU A 131 -17.80 -10.69 -11.42
CA GLU A 131 -17.89 -9.86 -10.22
C GLU A 131 -16.61 -9.01 -9.98
N PHE A 132 -15.49 -9.34 -10.64
CA PHE A 132 -14.23 -8.63 -10.51
C PHE A 132 -13.62 -8.27 -11.86
N HIS A 133 -13.85 -7.05 -12.32
CA HIS A 133 -13.39 -6.50 -13.61
C HIS A 133 -12.30 -5.42 -13.44
N PHE A 134 -11.57 -5.45 -12.35
CA PHE A 134 -10.57 -4.44 -12.02
C PHE A 134 -9.15 -4.90 -12.37
N PRO A 135 -8.24 -3.97 -12.75
CA PRO A 135 -6.83 -4.30 -12.99
C PRO A 135 -6.10 -4.86 -11.77
N GLY A 136 -6.60 -4.55 -10.55
CA GLY A 136 -6.02 -5.01 -9.31
C GLY A 136 -6.75 -4.54 -8.06
N HIS A 137 -6.13 -4.75 -6.90
CA HIS A 137 -6.69 -4.36 -5.61
C HIS A 137 -6.98 -2.85 -5.50
N THR A 138 -6.08 -2.01 -6.02
CA THR A 138 -6.16 -0.56 -5.87
C THR A 138 -7.42 -0.01 -6.52
N GLU A 139 -7.66 -0.39 -7.77
CA GLU A 139 -8.80 0.08 -8.54
C GLU A 139 -10.12 -0.47 -7.97
N TYR A 140 -10.13 -1.73 -7.55
CA TYR A 140 -11.27 -2.33 -6.85
C TYR A 140 -11.60 -1.59 -5.56
N LEU A 141 -10.61 -1.35 -4.70
CA LEU A 141 -10.81 -0.69 -3.41
C LEU A 141 -11.15 0.80 -3.58
N GLN A 142 -10.59 1.47 -4.59
CA GLN A 142 -10.95 2.84 -4.95
C GLN A 142 -12.44 2.92 -5.34
N PHE A 143 -12.90 2.00 -6.18
CA PHE A 143 -14.31 1.90 -6.55
C PHE A 143 -15.22 1.61 -5.34
N ARG A 144 -14.84 0.63 -4.49
CA ARG A 144 -15.63 0.26 -3.30
C ARG A 144 -15.67 1.35 -2.24
N GLY A 145 -14.62 2.15 -2.13
CA GLY A 145 -14.50 3.27 -1.18
C GLY A 145 -15.03 4.60 -1.69
N ASP A 146 -15.57 4.64 -2.92
CA ASP A 146 -16.01 5.88 -3.58
C ASP A 146 -14.95 6.99 -3.53
N ALA A 147 -13.68 6.60 -3.74
CA ALA A 147 -12.56 7.53 -3.72
C ALA A 147 -12.34 8.13 -5.11
N GLY A 148 -12.20 9.47 -5.19
CA GLY A 148 -12.05 10.19 -6.47
C GLY A 148 -10.74 9.86 -7.17
N ASP A 149 -9.60 9.97 -6.49
CA ASP A 149 -8.27 9.65 -7.02
C ASP A 149 -7.44 8.97 -5.92
N SER A 150 -6.44 8.20 -6.33
CA SER A 150 -5.54 7.51 -5.42
C SER A 150 -4.09 7.59 -5.89
N LEU A 151 -3.15 7.40 -4.98
CA LEU A 151 -1.73 7.35 -5.26
C LEU A 151 -1.18 5.99 -4.83
N MET A 152 -0.60 5.27 -5.77
CA MET A 152 0.25 4.12 -5.44
C MET A 152 1.53 4.64 -4.78
N PHE A 153 1.73 4.29 -3.52
CA PHE A 153 2.78 4.81 -2.69
C PHE A 153 3.60 3.65 -2.12
N LEU A 154 4.82 3.48 -2.60
CA LEU A 154 5.78 2.52 -2.09
C LEU A 154 6.50 3.16 -0.90
N VAL A 155 6.46 2.51 0.24
CA VAL A 155 6.99 3.06 1.48
C VAL A 155 7.95 2.09 2.16
N SER A 156 9.03 2.65 2.70
CA SER A 156 9.97 1.99 3.61
C SER A 156 10.42 3.01 4.65
N ASP A 157 11.25 2.61 5.59
CA ASP A 157 11.78 3.52 6.60
C ASP A 157 12.59 4.68 6.00
N THR A 158 13.30 4.43 4.90
CA THR A 158 14.27 5.38 4.31
C THR A 158 13.77 6.06 3.05
N LEU A 159 12.80 5.49 2.36
CA LEU A 159 12.37 5.99 1.06
C LEU A 159 10.86 5.81 0.86
N ARG A 160 10.19 6.85 0.34
CA ARG A 160 8.80 6.82 -0.10
C ARG A 160 8.72 7.27 -1.53
N VAL A 161 8.09 6.48 -2.39
CA VAL A 161 7.98 6.77 -3.82
C VAL A 161 6.54 6.66 -4.28
N GLY A 162 6.01 7.74 -4.85
CA GLY A 162 4.76 7.72 -5.58
C GLY A 162 5.00 7.81 -7.08
N VAL A 163 4.05 7.38 -7.89
CA VAL A 163 4.14 7.44 -9.35
C VAL A 163 2.95 8.19 -9.95
N VAL A 164 3.23 9.03 -10.96
CA VAL A 164 2.19 9.75 -11.71
C VAL A 164 1.42 8.78 -12.60
N THR A 165 2.14 7.89 -13.29
CA THR A 165 1.56 6.84 -14.13
C THR A 165 2.01 5.47 -13.62
N GLY A 166 1.03 4.56 -13.42
CA GLY A 166 1.28 3.19 -12.94
C GLY A 166 1.32 2.17 -14.09
N HIS A 167 0.37 1.27 -14.13
CA HIS A 167 0.34 0.11 -15.04
C HIS A 167 -0.17 0.48 -16.44
N ILE A 168 0.58 1.30 -17.16
CA ILE A 168 0.33 1.64 -18.57
C ILE A 168 1.53 1.27 -19.44
N PRO A 169 1.35 1.00 -20.74
CA PRO A 169 2.46 0.79 -21.67
C PRO A 169 3.40 1.99 -21.70
N ILE A 170 4.72 1.74 -21.76
CA ILE A 170 5.73 2.81 -21.76
C ILE A 170 5.49 3.83 -22.90
N ALA A 171 5.02 3.38 -24.07
CA ALA A 171 4.69 4.25 -25.20
C ALA A 171 3.58 5.26 -24.90
N LYS A 172 2.79 5.05 -23.84
CA LYS A 172 1.71 5.96 -23.42
C LYS A 172 2.08 6.87 -22.27
N VAL A 173 3.28 6.74 -21.71
CA VAL A 173 3.68 7.49 -20.51
C VAL A 173 3.69 9.00 -20.80
N ALA A 174 4.43 9.45 -21.83
CA ALA A 174 4.57 10.88 -22.13
C ALA A 174 3.20 11.54 -22.39
N GLU A 175 2.33 10.94 -23.19
CA GLU A 175 0.98 11.46 -23.47
C GLU A 175 0.05 11.46 -22.26
N SER A 176 0.34 10.62 -21.26
CA SER A 176 -0.47 10.48 -20.03
C SER A 176 -0.05 11.43 -18.91
N ILE A 177 1.07 12.15 -19.07
CA ILE A 177 1.56 13.10 -18.08
C ILE A 177 1.00 14.49 -18.41
N THR A 178 0.25 15.06 -17.50
CA THR A 178 -0.28 16.43 -17.58
C THR A 178 -0.01 17.17 -16.29
N THR A 179 -0.02 18.51 -16.37
CA THR A 179 0.16 19.40 -15.20
C THR A 179 -0.87 19.06 -14.11
N GLU A 180 -2.15 18.90 -14.48
CA GLU A 180 -3.24 18.59 -13.55
C GLU A 180 -3.02 17.24 -12.85
N LYS A 181 -2.55 16.23 -13.58
CA LYS A 181 -2.32 14.89 -13.03
C LYS A 181 -1.15 14.90 -12.05
N ILE A 182 -0.04 15.55 -12.40
CA ILE A 182 1.11 15.71 -11.49
C ILE A 182 0.66 16.46 -10.23
N LEU A 183 -0.09 17.54 -10.37
CA LEU A 183 -0.59 18.34 -9.26
C LEU A 183 -1.55 17.55 -8.37
N SER A 184 -2.46 16.76 -8.96
CA SER A 184 -3.33 15.83 -8.20
C SER A 184 -2.50 14.86 -7.36
N LYS A 185 -1.47 14.23 -7.94
CA LYS A 185 -0.60 13.30 -7.21
C LYS A 185 0.23 13.98 -6.13
N LEU A 186 0.72 15.21 -6.37
CA LEU A 186 1.42 16.00 -5.36
C LEU A 186 0.51 16.36 -4.18
N ARG A 187 -0.74 16.74 -4.42
CA ARG A 187 -1.74 17.00 -3.36
C ARG A 187 -2.01 15.78 -2.52
N LEU A 188 -2.24 14.61 -3.16
CA LEU A 188 -2.45 13.35 -2.46
C LEU A 188 -1.21 12.95 -1.64
N MET A 189 -0.02 13.12 -2.20
CA MET A 189 1.24 12.81 -1.53
C MET A 189 1.46 13.71 -0.32
N ASP A 190 1.33 15.03 -0.47
CA ASP A 190 1.48 15.99 0.64
C ASP A 190 0.47 15.72 1.76
N ALA A 191 -0.80 15.53 1.43
CA ALA A 191 -1.84 15.20 2.39
C ALA A 191 -1.53 13.90 3.16
N SER A 192 -1.13 12.84 2.44
CA SER A 192 -0.75 11.57 3.06
C SER A 192 0.49 11.70 3.95
N LEU A 193 1.53 12.41 3.49
CA LEU A 193 2.73 12.63 4.29
C LEU A 193 2.43 13.37 5.60
N ARG A 194 1.49 14.31 5.59
CA ARG A 194 1.04 15.03 6.79
C ARG A 194 0.19 14.16 7.71
N THR A 195 -0.80 13.48 7.16
CA THR A 195 -1.81 12.76 7.94
C THR A 195 -1.37 11.36 8.32
N ASP A 196 -0.80 10.60 7.35
CA ASP A 196 -0.46 9.20 7.53
C ASP A 196 0.94 9.01 8.13
N PHE A 197 1.89 9.93 7.83
CA PHE A 197 3.28 9.86 8.28
C PHE A 197 3.70 10.96 9.25
N TRP A 198 2.81 11.90 9.61
CA TRP A 198 3.05 12.99 10.57
C TRP A 198 4.22 13.91 10.23
N ILE A 199 4.47 14.14 8.95
CA ILE A 199 5.50 15.04 8.47
C ILE A 199 4.85 16.42 8.23
N ARG A 200 5.06 17.38 9.13
CA ARG A 200 4.38 18.69 9.10
C ARG A 200 4.65 19.52 7.86
N LYS A 201 5.85 19.47 7.32
CA LYS A 201 6.29 20.22 6.13
C LYS A 201 7.02 19.26 5.18
N PRO A 202 6.29 18.39 4.48
CA PRO A 202 6.91 17.40 3.63
C PRO A 202 7.69 18.02 2.48
N ARG A 203 8.92 17.57 2.26
CA ARG A 203 9.74 17.93 1.11
C ARG A 203 9.58 16.82 0.07
N ILE A 204 9.01 17.15 -1.08
CA ILE A 204 8.73 16.21 -2.14
C ILE A 204 9.66 16.49 -3.32
N ALA A 205 10.50 15.51 -3.67
CA ALA A 205 11.26 15.58 -4.91
C ALA A 205 10.38 15.14 -6.08
N VAL A 206 10.41 15.87 -7.17
CA VAL A 206 9.73 15.52 -8.42
C VAL A 206 10.80 15.18 -9.46
N LEU A 207 10.73 13.98 -10.03
CA LEU A 207 11.67 13.56 -11.07
C LEU A 207 11.25 14.13 -12.43
N GLY A 208 12.23 14.38 -13.29
CA GLY A 208 11.98 14.62 -14.72
C GLY A 208 11.49 13.36 -15.43
N LEU A 209 10.89 13.51 -16.58
CA LEU A 209 10.51 12.41 -17.47
C LEU A 209 11.70 11.98 -18.33
N ASN A 210 12.38 12.97 -18.91
CA ASN A 210 13.43 12.76 -19.90
C ASN A 210 14.81 12.59 -19.25
N PRO A 211 15.78 11.98 -19.96
CA PRO A 211 17.16 11.95 -19.50
C PRO A 211 17.67 13.36 -19.16
N HIS A 212 18.49 13.47 -18.12
CA HIS A 212 19.04 14.73 -17.61
C HIS A 212 18.00 15.84 -17.32
N ALA A 213 16.73 15.42 -17.03
CA ALA A 213 15.60 16.33 -16.87
C ALA A 213 15.51 17.32 -18.07
N SER A 214 15.52 16.77 -19.29
CA SER A 214 15.47 17.39 -20.62
C SER A 214 16.71 18.22 -21.06
N ASP A 215 17.69 18.43 -20.20
CA ASP A 215 18.88 19.26 -20.52
C ASP A 215 18.51 20.61 -21.16
N ASN A 216 17.67 21.38 -20.47
CA ASN A 216 17.11 22.67 -20.91
C ASN A 216 16.34 22.62 -22.26
N GLY A 217 15.65 21.52 -22.52
CA GLY A 217 14.81 21.36 -23.72
C GLY A 217 15.55 20.73 -24.91
N LEU A 218 16.80 20.30 -24.73
CA LEU A 218 17.55 19.59 -25.78
C LEU A 218 16.99 18.17 -26.01
N ILE A 219 16.44 17.55 -24.95
CA ILE A 219 15.90 16.19 -24.95
C ILE A 219 14.43 16.25 -24.49
N GLY A 220 13.56 16.79 -25.34
CA GLY A 220 12.13 16.93 -25.01
C GLY A 220 11.81 18.22 -24.22
N ASN A 221 10.53 18.54 -24.12
CA ASN A 221 10.04 19.75 -23.50
C ASN A 221 9.09 19.51 -22.31
N GLU A 222 8.83 18.23 -21.98
CA GLU A 222 7.85 17.89 -20.95
C GLU A 222 8.19 18.48 -19.59
N GLU A 223 9.48 18.64 -19.27
CA GLU A 223 9.94 19.30 -18.07
C GLU A 223 9.55 20.77 -18.04
N ALA A 224 9.76 21.50 -19.14
CA ALA A 224 9.48 22.92 -19.24
C ALA A 224 7.98 23.19 -19.38
N ASP A 225 7.28 22.41 -20.20
CA ASP A 225 5.89 22.70 -20.58
C ASP A 225 4.86 22.10 -19.58
N ILE A 226 5.23 21.06 -18.83
CA ILE A 226 4.29 20.29 -17.99
C ILE A 226 4.78 20.18 -16.53
N ILE A 227 6.02 19.65 -16.31
CA ILE A 227 6.45 19.27 -14.95
C ILE A 227 6.79 20.51 -14.11
N THR A 228 7.55 21.46 -14.67
CA THR A 228 7.90 22.70 -13.97
C THR A 228 6.68 23.54 -13.63
N PRO A 229 5.71 23.79 -14.53
CA PRO A 229 4.45 24.45 -14.17
C PRO A 229 3.69 23.76 -13.06
N ALA A 230 3.62 22.40 -13.04
CA ALA A 230 2.99 21.66 -11.95
C ALA A 230 3.70 21.86 -10.60
N ILE A 231 5.03 21.90 -10.59
CA ILE A 231 5.83 22.16 -9.38
C ILE A 231 5.59 23.59 -8.88
N GLU A 232 5.56 24.56 -9.79
CA GLU A 232 5.34 25.98 -9.44
C GLU A 232 3.92 26.18 -8.87
N GLU A 233 2.90 25.59 -9.49
CA GLU A 233 1.55 25.62 -8.98
C GLU A 233 1.41 24.91 -7.62
N ALA A 234 2.09 23.76 -7.42
CA ALA A 234 2.13 23.09 -6.13
C ALA A 234 2.72 23.97 -5.04
N ARG A 235 3.83 24.69 -5.33
CA ARG A 235 4.45 25.64 -4.41
C ARG A 235 3.55 26.82 -4.09
N ALA A 236 2.82 27.34 -5.07
CA ALA A 236 1.85 28.41 -4.86
C ALA A 236 0.70 27.98 -3.93
N ASN A 237 0.47 26.66 -3.78
CA ASN A 237 -0.51 26.05 -2.88
C ASN A 237 0.15 25.42 -1.62
N ASP A 238 1.29 25.95 -1.15
CA ASP A 238 1.99 25.53 0.07
C ASP A 238 2.51 24.08 0.09
N ILE A 239 2.66 23.42 -1.06
CA ILE A 239 3.27 22.11 -1.21
C ILE A 239 4.76 22.28 -1.55
N LEU A 240 5.65 21.78 -0.70
CA LEU A 240 7.11 21.90 -0.89
C LEU A 240 7.61 20.88 -1.94
N ALA A 241 7.18 21.04 -3.19
CA ALA A 241 7.67 20.28 -4.33
C ALA A 241 8.94 20.90 -4.93
N MET A 242 9.94 20.09 -5.21
CA MET A 242 11.25 20.52 -5.74
C MET A 242 11.66 19.62 -6.91
N GLY A 243 12.30 20.22 -7.92
CA GLY A 243 12.72 19.54 -9.16
C GLY A 243 12.45 20.42 -10.39
N PRO A 244 12.35 19.84 -11.60
CA PRO A 244 12.53 18.40 -11.86
C PRO A 244 13.97 17.93 -11.72
N TYR A 245 14.19 16.73 -11.17
CA TYR A 245 15.51 16.14 -10.99
C TYR A 245 15.77 15.04 -12.04
N ALA A 246 16.99 14.96 -12.54
CA ALA A 246 17.44 13.84 -13.37
C ALA A 246 17.47 12.55 -12.52
N ALA A 247 16.65 11.56 -12.89
CA ALA A 247 16.36 10.40 -12.04
C ALA A 247 17.60 9.54 -11.72
N ASP A 248 18.47 9.33 -12.69
CA ASP A 248 19.70 8.53 -12.55
C ASP A 248 20.64 9.12 -11.50
N GLY A 249 21.02 10.38 -11.64
CA GLY A 249 21.89 11.07 -10.69
C GLY A 249 21.25 11.26 -9.32
N PHE A 250 19.93 11.49 -9.28
CA PHE A 250 19.19 11.69 -8.05
C PHE A 250 19.25 10.48 -7.10
N PHE A 251 19.08 9.26 -7.61
CA PHE A 251 19.21 8.05 -6.82
C PHE A 251 20.67 7.64 -6.60
N ALA A 252 21.51 7.73 -7.63
CA ALA A 252 22.89 7.27 -7.58
C ALA A 252 23.74 7.98 -6.52
N ASN A 253 23.53 9.27 -6.31
CA ASN A 253 24.29 10.08 -5.34
C ASN A 253 23.60 10.24 -3.98
N GLY A 254 22.49 9.53 -3.74
CA GLY A 254 21.75 9.57 -2.47
C GLY A 254 20.98 10.86 -2.21
N THR A 255 20.69 11.68 -3.23
CA THR A 255 19.94 12.94 -3.07
C THR A 255 18.55 12.71 -2.48
N TYR A 256 17.94 11.54 -2.73
CA TYR A 256 16.64 11.17 -2.17
C TYR A 256 16.58 11.21 -0.64
N LEU A 257 17.71 11.06 0.06
CA LEU A 257 17.78 11.15 1.53
C LEU A 257 17.50 12.55 2.08
N GLN A 258 17.51 13.56 1.24
CA GLN A 258 17.19 14.95 1.61
C GLN A 258 15.66 15.23 1.56
N PHE A 259 14.87 14.29 1.08
CA PHE A 259 13.45 14.40 0.85
C PHE A 259 12.64 13.41 1.67
N ASP A 260 11.39 13.77 1.93
CA ASP A 260 10.47 12.93 2.67
C ASP A 260 9.72 11.95 1.74
N ALA A 261 9.60 12.32 0.44
CA ALA A 261 9.09 11.46 -0.61
C ALA A 261 9.58 11.90 -1.99
N VAL A 262 9.46 10.99 -2.96
CA VAL A 262 9.80 11.17 -4.37
C VAL A 262 8.58 10.89 -5.23
N LEU A 263 8.23 11.82 -6.13
CA LEU A 263 7.23 11.60 -7.16
C LEU A 263 7.94 11.29 -8.49
N ALA A 264 7.81 10.05 -8.94
CA ALA A 264 8.32 9.59 -10.23
C ALA A 264 7.24 9.72 -11.31
N MET A 265 7.64 9.95 -12.55
CA MET A 265 6.71 10.14 -13.65
C MET A 265 6.06 8.82 -14.10
N TYR A 266 6.77 7.70 -13.99
CA TYR A 266 6.27 6.40 -14.39
C TYR A 266 6.78 5.28 -13.46
N HIS A 267 6.12 4.14 -13.55
CA HIS A 267 6.30 3.00 -12.68
C HIS A 267 7.77 2.61 -12.46
N ASP A 268 8.48 2.22 -13.52
CA ASP A 268 9.83 1.67 -13.37
C ASP A 268 10.86 2.72 -12.96
N GLN A 269 10.65 4.00 -13.30
CA GLN A 269 11.51 5.10 -12.85
C GLN A 269 11.57 5.19 -11.31
N GLY A 270 10.45 4.93 -10.66
CA GLY A 270 10.37 4.97 -9.19
C GLY A 270 10.64 3.62 -8.54
N LEU A 271 10.08 2.53 -9.10
CA LEU A 271 10.08 1.23 -8.44
C LEU A 271 11.40 0.47 -8.57
N ILE A 272 12.16 0.64 -9.66
CA ILE A 272 13.48 0.01 -9.79
C ILE A 272 14.41 0.46 -8.65
N PRO A 273 14.65 1.77 -8.46
CA PRO A 273 15.50 2.22 -7.35
C PRO A 273 14.88 1.92 -5.97
N PHE A 274 13.55 2.02 -5.82
CA PHE A 274 12.90 1.65 -4.57
C PHE A 274 13.17 0.20 -4.20
N LYS A 275 12.98 -0.73 -5.12
CA LYS A 275 13.22 -2.16 -4.90
C LYS A 275 14.69 -2.49 -4.67
N GLN A 276 15.61 -1.74 -5.27
CA GLN A 276 17.03 -1.91 -5.00
C GLN A 276 17.39 -1.51 -3.56
N ILE A 277 16.71 -0.50 -3.00
CA ILE A 277 16.98 0.05 -1.66
C ILE A 277 16.21 -0.71 -0.57
N ALA A 278 14.95 -1.08 -0.84
CA ALA A 278 14.01 -1.59 0.16
C ALA A 278 13.34 -2.91 -0.24
N PHE A 279 14.06 -3.82 -0.90
CA PHE A 279 13.51 -5.06 -1.47
C PHE A 279 12.76 -5.92 -0.44
N GLU A 280 13.33 -6.08 0.75
CA GLU A 280 12.76 -6.96 1.78
C GLU A 280 11.65 -6.30 2.60
N SER A 281 11.72 -4.97 2.79
CA SER A 281 10.84 -4.22 3.72
C SER A 281 9.83 -3.31 3.02
N GLY A 282 9.85 -3.27 1.69
CA GLY A 282 8.96 -2.41 0.92
C GLY A 282 7.49 -2.74 1.13
N VAL A 283 6.67 -1.71 1.32
CA VAL A 283 5.22 -1.81 1.49
C VAL A 283 4.55 -0.98 0.41
N ASN A 284 3.54 -1.55 -0.24
CA ASN A 284 2.66 -0.81 -1.11
C ASN A 284 1.46 -0.29 -0.29
N PHE A 285 1.37 1.02 -0.16
CA PHE A 285 0.27 1.73 0.47
C PHE A 285 -0.56 2.46 -0.58
N THR A 286 -1.88 2.46 -0.45
CA THR A 286 -2.76 3.22 -1.34
C THR A 286 -3.21 4.49 -0.62
N ALA A 287 -2.56 5.62 -0.93
CA ALA A 287 -2.95 6.92 -0.39
C ALA A 287 -4.19 7.48 -1.13
N GLY A 288 -4.97 8.32 -0.46
CA GLY A 288 -6.19 8.92 -1.01
C GLY A 288 -7.47 8.12 -0.75
N LEU A 289 -7.39 6.92 -0.16
CA LEU A 289 -8.56 6.19 0.31
C LEU A 289 -9.02 6.70 1.68
N ASN A 290 -10.34 6.68 1.92
CA ASN A 290 -10.95 7.01 3.20
C ASN A 290 -10.72 5.94 4.30
N PHE A 291 -10.14 4.82 3.95
CA PHE A 291 -9.69 3.74 4.84
C PHE A 291 -8.23 3.39 4.58
N VAL A 292 -7.64 2.59 5.44
CA VAL A 292 -6.23 2.19 5.33
C VAL A 292 -6.12 0.83 4.65
N ARG A 293 -5.38 0.79 3.54
CA ARG A 293 -5.01 -0.45 2.86
C ARG A 293 -3.52 -0.49 2.57
N THR A 294 -2.88 -1.57 2.98
CA THR A 294 -1.47 -1.88 2.67
C THR A 294 -1.32 -3.27 2.05
N SER A 295 -0.21 -3.51 1.42
CA SER A 295 0.18 -4.83 0.91
C SER A 295 1.70 -4.96 0.84
N PRO A 296 2.25 -6.17 0.82
CA PRO A 296 3.67 -6.36 0.49
C PRO A 296 3.96 -5.91 -0.95
N ASP A 297 5.22 -5.56 -1.21
CA ASP A 297 5.68 -5.13 -2.54
C ASP A 297 6.23 -6.29 -3.37
N HIS A 298 5.54 -7.44 -3.37
CA HIS A 298 5.84 -8.59 -4.21
C HIS A 298 4.56 -9.25 -4.72
N GLY A 299 4.69 -10.09 -5.74
CA GLY A 299 3.59 -10.83 -6.36
C GLY A 299 3.34 -12.20 -5.73
N THR A 300 2.59 -13.04 -6.44
CA THR A 300 2.21 -14.40 -6.02
C THR A 300 3.38 -15.39 -5.96
N ALA A 301 4.50 -15.11 -6.61
CA ALA A 301 5.75 -15.88 -6.60
C ALA A 301 5.52 -17.40 -6.70
N TYR A 302 4.84 -17.83 -7.76
CA TYR A 302 4.48 -19.23 -8.00
C TYR A 302 5.68 -20.18 -8.02
N ASP A 303 6.84 -19.70 -8.42
CA ASP A 303 8.10 -20.45 -8.47
C ASP A 303 8.56 -20.97 -7.11
N ILE A 304 8.21 -20.27 -6.01
CA ILE A 304 8.58 -20.64 -4.63
C ILE A 304 7.38 -21.02 -3.75
N ALA A 305 6.15 -20.94 -4.28
CA ALA A 305 4.94 -21.22 -3.50
C ALA A 305 4.93 -22.65 -2.94
N GLY A 306 4.61 -22.79 -1.65
CA GLY A 306 4.56 -24.08 -0.96
C GLY A 306 5.92 -24.72 -0.67
N LYS A 307 7.03 -24.02 -0.94
CA LYS A 307 8.39 -24.52 -0.69
C LYS A 307 9.02 -24.01 0.60
N ASN A 308 8.29 -23.25 1.39
CA ASN A 308 8.76 -22.63 2.63
C ASN A 308 9.95 -21.65 2.42
N LEU A 309 10.04 -21.04 1.23
CA LEU A 309 11.12 -20.12 0.86
C LEU A 309 10.70 -18.64 0.89
N ALA A 310 9.39 -18.34 0.88
CA ALA A 310 8.92 -16.97 0.88
C ALA A 310 9.26 -16.25 2.19
N SER A 311 9.78 -15.01 2.08
CA SER A 311 10.03 -14.14 3.23
C SER A 311 8.75 -13.42 3.63
N GLU A 312 8.45 -13.40 4.92
CA GLU A 312 7.30 -12.71 5.48
C GLU A 312 7.58 -11.23 5.82
N VAL A 313 8.81 -10.75 5.66
CA VAL A 313 9.24 -9.43 6.17
C VAL A 313 8.39 -8.31 5.59
N SER A 314 8.26 -8.21 4.27
CA SER A 314 7.44 -7.17 3.62
C SER A 314 5.96 -7.23 4.04
N PHE A 315 5.42 -8.44 4.24
CA PHE A 315 4.04 -8.60 4.72
C PHE A 315 3.87 -8.16 6.18
N ARG A 316 4.84 -8.46 7.04
CA ARG A 316 4.88 -7.99 8.43
C ARG A 316 4.98 -6.46 8.47
N GLU A 317 5.84 -5.87 7.65
CA GLU A 317 5.95 -4.40 7.54
C GLU A 317 4.65 -3.76 7.02
N ALA A 318 3.91 -4.44 6.12
CA ALA A 318 2.60 -3.98 5.68
C ALA A 318 1.59 -3.92 6.84
N ILE A 319 1.61 -4.89 7.76
CA ILE A 319 0.76 -4.85 8.97
C ILE A 319 1.16 -3.69 9.88
N PHE A 320 2.45 -3.50 10.17
CA PHE A 320 2.92 -2.40 11.03
C PHE A 320 2.62 -1.03 10.41
N THR A 321 2.83 -0.88 9.10
CA THR A 321 2.48 0.33 8.36
C THR A 321 0.99 0.64 8.48
N ALA A 322 0.11 -0.36 8.30
CA ALA A 322 -1.33 -0.19 8.49
C ALA A 322 -1.68 0.28 9.91
N ILE A 323 -1.09 -0.35 10.94
CA ILE A 323 -1.29 0.03 12.34
C ILE A 323 -0.86 1.47 12.60
N HIS A 324 0.31 1.86 12.10
CA HIS A 324 0.84 3.21 12.28
C HIS A 324 -0.06 4.26 11.62
N ILE A 325 -0.47 4.03 10.37
CA ILE A 325 -1.33 4.97 9.63
C ILE A 325 -2.69 5.13 10.34
N VAL A 326 -3.34 4.02 10.76
CA VAL A 326 -4.62 4.11 11.48
C VAL A 326 -4.48 4.94 12.75
N LYS A 327 -3.43 4.71 13.54
CA LYS A 327 -3.17 5.49 14.77
C LYS A 327 -2.99 6.96 14.45
N ARG A 328 -2.18 7.30 13.42
CA ARG A 328 -1.91 8.69 13.02
C ARG A 328 -3.18 9.40 12.54
N ARG A 329 -4.00 8.72 11.73
CA ARG A 329 -5.29 9.28 11.29
C ARG A 329 -6.22 9.56 12.47
N ARG A 330 -6.33 8.65 13.44
CA ARG A 330 -7.14 8.86 14.66
C ARG A 330 -6.62 10.03 15.49
N GLU A 331 -5.32 10.07 15.75
CA GLU A 331 -4.69 11.17 16.48
C GLU A 331 -4.88 12.51 15.78
N THR A 332 -4.83 12.55 14.44
CA THR A 332 -5.10 13.78 13.66
C THR A 332 -6.55 14.23 13.84
N LEU A 333 -7.51 13.32 13.74
CA LEU A 333 -8.93 13.64 13.95
C LEU A 333 -9.19 14.18 15.36
N GLU A 334 -8.63 13.55 16.40
CA GLU A 334 -8.75 14.01 17.80
C GLU A 334 -8.17 15.43 17.98
N LEU A 335 -7.06 15.75 17.31
CA LEU A 335 -6.45 17.09 17.36
C LEU A 335 -7.29 18.14 16.62
N GLU A 336 -7.96 17.76 15.52
CA GLU A 336 -8.82 18.64 14.73
C GLU A 336 -10.16 18.92 15.41
N GLU A 337 -10.69 17.97 16.21
CA GLU A 337 -11.93 18.17 16.99
C GLU A 337 -11.79 19.24 18.06
N ASN A 338 -10.58 19.44 18.59
CA ASN A 338 -10.34 20.41 19.65
C ASN A 338 -9.04 21.23 19.42
N PRO A 339 -8.99 22.07 18.37
CA PRO A 339 -7.82 22.82 18.03
C PRO A 339 -7.52 23.90 19.08
N LEU A 340 -6.24 24.05 19.44
CA LEU A 340 -5.79 25.13 20.31
C LEU A 340 -6.10 26.51 19.66
N THR A 341 -6.77 27.37 20.40
CA THR A 341 -7.04 28.74 19.96
C THR A 341 -5.71 29.51 19.87
N ILE A 342 -5.38 30.00 18.68
CA ILE A 342 -4.19 30.84 18.49
C ILE A 342 -4.47 32.21 19.10
N THR A 343 -3.93 32.48 20.28
CA THR A 343 -3.94 33.81 20.87
C THR A 343 -2.81 34.63 20.22
N LYS A 344 -3.16 35.63 19.41
CA LYS A 344 -2.17 36.63 18.95
C LYS A 344 -1.70 37.40 20.17
N LEU A 345 -0.47 37.18 20.63
CA LEU A 345 0.17 38.06 21.57
C LEU A 345 0.29 39.45 20.92
N SER A 346 -0.48 40.41 21.41
CA SER A 346 -0.23 41.84 21.07
C SER A 346 1.17 42.13 21.59
N ARG A 347 2.10 42.48 20.70
CA ARG A 347 3.33 43.16 21.08
C ARG A 347 2.93 44.57 21.47
N ASP A 348 2.69 44.80 22.74
CA ASP A 348 2.72 46.15 23.27
C ASP A 348 4.16 46.68 23.05
N ARG A 349 4.29 47.64 22.15
CA ARG A 349 5.50 48.43 22.00
C ARG A 349 5.37 49.58 23.00
N ASP A 350 6.08 49.44 24.13
CA ASP A 350 6.51 50.62 24.90
C ASP A 350 7.69 51.28 24.23
#